data_d889a60d0addbad45ebea3a8c80aa04b
#
_entry.id   d889a60d0addbad45ebea3a8c80aa04b
#
_cell.length_a   1.000
_cell.length_b   1.000
_cell.length_c   1.000
_cell.angle_alpha   90.00
_cell.angle_beta   90.00
_cell.angle_gamma   90.00
#
_symmetry.space_group_name_H-M   'P 1'
#
loop_
_entity.id
_entity.type
_entity.pdbx_description
1 polymer ?
#
loop_
_entity_poly.entity_id
_entity_poly.type
_entity_poly.pdbx_seq_one_letter_code
_entity_poly.pdbx_strand_id
1 'polypeptide(L)'
;MSVHREIPLDFDGVLADEGNGSVVRRSVLPGGVRVLTEAMPDQRSVTIGYWVAVGSRDESPEGYGATHFLEHLLFKGTPTRTAMDIAAAFDRVGGESNAGTAKESTVYHARVLDEDLPMAVEVLTDMLTSSLIDPDELETERGVILEELAMDADDPVDVAHEKLAEVMLDGHPLGRPIGGTPETIRAVTRDHVVGHLSLIHI
;
A
#
# COMPACT_ATOMS: atom_id res chain seq x y z
N MET A 1 -5.11 -28.62 -19.12
CA MET A 1 -4.32 -28.43 -17.89
C MET A 1 -3.34 -27.33 -18.18
N SER A 2 -3.56 -26.12 -17.63
CA SER A 2 -2.59 -25.02 -17.70
C SER A 2 -1.42 -25.39 -16.81
N VAL A 3 -0.26 -25.63 -17.37
CA VAL A 3 0.98 -25.78 -16.60
C VAL A 3 1.31 -24.40 -16.10
N HIS A 4 1.07 -24.14 -14.81
CA HIS A 4 1.60 -22.94 -14.14
C HIS A 4 3.12 -22.99 -14.24
N ARG A 5 3.67 -22.28 -15.21
CA ARG A 5 5.11 -22.14 -15.35
C ARG A 5 5.53 -21.06 -14.35
N GLU A 6 6.25 -21.45 -13.32
CA GLU A 6 6.87 -20.47 -12.42
C GLU A 6 7.79 -19.56 -13.24
N ILE A 7 7.56 -18.25 -13.11
CA ILE A 7 8.39 -17.23 -13.75
C ILE A 7 9.51 -16.88 -12.77
N PRO A 8 10.78 -17.14 -13.09
CA PRO A 8 11.90 -16.80 -12.22
C PRO A 8 11.85 -15.32 -11.81
N LEU A 9 12.22 -15.01 -10.56
CA LEU A 9 12.14 -13.64 -10.03
C LEU A 9 13.01 -12.63 -10.78
N ASP A 10 14.10 -13.09 -11.39
CA ASP A 10 15.06 -12.32 -12.18
C ASP A 10 14.74 -12.28 -13.68
N PHE A 11 13.62 -12.90 -14.12
CA PHE A 11 13.22 -12.86 -15.52
C PHE A 11 12.91 -11.43 -15.97
N ASP A 12 13.56 -10.96 -17.01
CA ASP A 12 13.29 -9.69 -17.72
C ASP A 12 12.85 -10.02 -19.15
N GLY A 13 11.67 -9.54 -19.56
CA GLY A 13 11.15 -9.83 -20.89
C GLY A 13 9.64 -9.78 -20.99
N VAL A 14 9.14 -10.16 -22.17
CA VAL A 14 7.70 -10.27 -22.46
C VAL A 14 7.11 -11.50 -21.76
N LEU A 15 6.05 -11.29 -21.00
CA LEU A 15 5.30 -12.34 -20.30
C LEU A 15 4.13 -12.84 -21.15
N ALA A 16 3.44 -11.91 -21.83
CA ALA A 16 2.33 -12.21 -22.75
C ALA A 16 2.27 -11.17 -23.85
N ASP A 17 1.86 -11.60 -25.04
CA ASP A 17 1.55 -10.78 -26.21
C ASP A 17 0.26 -11.33 -26.81
N GLU A 18 -0.80 -10.54 -26.77
CA GLU A 18 -2.12 -10.96 -27.25
C GLU A 18 -2.30 -10.74 -28.76
N GLY A 19 -1.31 -10.21 -29.45
CA GLY A 19 -1.34 -9.98 -30.91
C GLY A 19 -2.25 -8.84 -31.35
N ASN A 20 -2.98 -8.19 -30.43
CA ASN A 20 -3.84 -7.00 -30.66
C ASN A 20 -3.15 -5.69 -30.28
N GLY A 21 -1.85 -5.75 -29.96
CA GLY A 21 -1.06 -4.62 -29.45
C GLY A 21 -0.98 -4.53 -27.93
N SER A 22 -1.76 -5.36 -27.20
CA SER A 22 -1.59 -5.49 -25.74
C SER A 22 -0.39 -6.39 -25.45
N VAL A 23 0.56 -5.86 -24.68
CA VAL A 23 1.80 -6.57 -24.31
C VAL A 23 2.04 -6.43 -22.82
N VAL A 24 2.17 -7.58 -22.15
CA VAL A 24 2.59 -7.65 -20.75
C VAL A 24 4.09 -7.92 -20.69
N ARG A 25 4.82 -7.03 -20.02
CA ARG A 25 6.27 -7.13 -19.84
C ARG A 25 6.63 -7.02 -18.37
N ARG A 26 7.66 -7.74 -17.97
CA ARG A 26 8.37 -7.51 -16.72
C ARG A 26 9.79 -7.02 -17.02
N SER A 27 10.17 -5.95 -16.33
CA SER A 27 11.55 -5.43 -16.30
C SER A 27 12.09 -5.54 -14.87
N VAL A 28 13.38 -5.83 -14.74
CA VAL A 28 14.07 -5.88 -13.45
C VAL A 28 15.09 -4.73 -13.42
N LEU A 29 14.88 -3.78 -12.51
CA LEU A 29 15.76 -2.64 -12.34
C LEU A 29 16.98 -3.00 -11.47
N PRO A 30 18.08 -2.23 -11.56
CA PRO A 30 19.17 -2.32 -10.60
C PRO A 30 18.61 -2.22 -9.16
N GLY A 31 19.03 -3.14 -8.28
CA GLY A 31 18.48 -3.23 -6.92
C GLY A 31 17.32 -4.23 -6.78
N GLY A 32 16.89 -4.87 -7.88
CA GLY A 32 15.91 -5.97 -7.83
C GLY A 32 14.44 -5.53 -7.92
N VAL A 33 14.16 -4.24 -8.06
CA VAL A 33 12.79 -3.75 -8.26
C VAL A 33 12.23 -4.30 -9.57
N ARG A 34 11.06 -4.93 -9.50
CA ARG A 34 10.35 -5.50 -10.64
C ARG A 34 9.28 -4.55 -11.12
N VAL A 35 9.33 -4.16 -12.38
CA VAL A 35 8.32 -3.33 -13.03
C VAL A 35 7.50 -4.21 -13.97
N LEU A 36 6.22 -4.35 -13.67
CA LEU A 36 5.24 -5.02 -14.54
C LEU A 36 4.49 -3.94 -15.32
N THR A 37 4.48 -4.07 -16.62
CA THR A 37 3.72 -3.17 -17.50
C THR A 37 2.80 -3.97 -18.39
N GLU A 38 1.57 -3.49 -18.54
CA GLU A 38 0.65 -3.91 -19.59
C GLU A 38 0.37 -2.72 -20.50
N ALA A 39 0.87 -2.79 -21.74
CA ALA A 39 0.63 -1.77 -22.73
C ALA A 39 -0.70 -2.06 -23.43
N MET A 40 -1.63 -1.11 -23.40
CA MET A 40 -2.93 -1.17 -24.09
C MET A 40 -3.05 0.09 -24.99
N PRO A 41 -2.71 0.01 -26.29
CA PRO A 41 -2.54 1.18 -27.17
C PRO A 41 -3.78 2.06 -27.32
N ASP A 42 -4.98 1.48 -27.14
CA ASP A 42 -6.25 2.19 -27.31
C ASP A 42 -6.75 2.86 -26.01
N GLN A 43 -6.00 2.73 -24.91
CA GLN A 43 -6.36 3.34 -23.62
C GLN A 43 -5.65 4.67 -23.43
N ARG A 44 -6.40 5.65 -22.91
CA ARG A 44 -5.89 7.00 -22.60
C ARG A 44 -5.74 7.21 -21.08
N SER A 45 -6.09 6.22 -20.27
CA SER A 45 -5.87 6.22 -18.84
C SER A 45 -4.82 5.19 -18.47
N VAL A 46 -4.09 5.45 -17.39
CA VAL A 46 -3.10 4.54 -16.84
C VAL A 46 -3.33 4.38 -15.35
N THR A 47 -3.18 3.15 -14.87
CA THR A 47 -3.10 2.86 -13.44
C THR A 47 -1.68 2.46 -13.11
N ILE A 48 -1.10 3.11 -12.11
CA ILE A 48 0.20 2.76 -11.54
C ILE A 48 0.01 2.30 -10.10
N GLY A 49 0.75 1.27 -9.67
CA GLY A 49 0.74 0.79 -8.30
C GLY A 49 2.12 0.36 -7.83
N TYR A 50 2.46 0.74 -6.61
CA TYR A 50 3.61 0.24 -5.86
C TYR A 50 3.14 -0.86 -4.92
N TRP A 51 3.53 -2.09 -5.22
CA TRP A 51 3.19 -3.27 -4.44
C TRP A 51 4.34 -3.64 -3.53
N VAL A 52 4.11 -3.53 -2.24
CA VAL A 52 5.08 -3.86 -1.20
C VAL A 52 4.71 -5.21 -0.61
N ALA A 53 5.66 -6.15 -0.59
CA ALA A 53 5.46 -7.48 -0.02
C ALA A 53 5.63 -7.47 1.52
N VAL A 54 5.03 -6.47 2.16
CA VAL A 54 4.96 -6.31 3.62
C VAL A 54 3.53 -5.93 3.97
N GLY A 55 2.94 -6.61 4.94
CA GLY A 55 1.59 -6.41 5.40
C GLY A 55 1.47 -6.59 6.91
N SER A 56 0.24 -6.60 7.44
CA SER A 56 0.01 -6.67 8.89
C SER A 56 0.56 -7.96 9.54
N ARG A 57 0.78 -9.03 8.79
CA ARG A 57 1.41 -10.25 9.31
C ARG A 57 2.87 -10.05 9.74
N ASP A 58 3.55 -9.06 9.17
CA ASP A 58 4.98 -8.81 9.38
C ASP A 58 5.25 -7.90 10.59
N GLU A 59 4.20 -7.44 11.26
CA GLU A 59 4.28 -6.58 12.43
C GLU A 59 4.75 -7.34 13.68
N SER A 60 5.57 -6.68 14.49
CA SER A 60 5.88 -7.18 15.84
C SER A 60 4.64 -7.10 16.75
N PRO A 61 4.59 -7.91 17.80
CA PRO A 61 3.47 -7.86 18.76
C PRO A 61 3.24 -6.46 19.37
N GLU A 62 4.30 -5.68 19.54
CA GLU A 62 4.26 -4.34 20.13
C GLU A 62 3.80 -3.27 19.11
N GLY A 63 3.88 -3.60 17.82
CA GLY A 63 3.58 -2.69 16.70
C GLY A 63 2.32 -3.06 15.92
N TYR A 64 1.38 -3.80 16.49
CA TYR A 64 0.14 -4.16 15.78
C TYR A 64 -0.63 -2.93 15.33
N GLY A 65 -0.96 -2.90 14.03
CA GLY A 65 -1.60 -1.79 13.36
C GLY A 65 -0.63 -0.78 12.75
N ALA A 66 0.70 -0.97 12.92
CA ALA A 66 1.70 -0.05 12.38
C ALA A 66 1.69 0.03 10.85
N THR A 67 1.34 -1.04 10.14
CA THR A 67 1.23 -1.06 8.68
C THR A 67 0.10 -0.17 8.20
N HIS A 68 -1.08 -0.31 8.79
CA HIS A 68 -2.24 0.53 8.49
C HIS A 68 -1.99 1.99 8.90
N PHE A 69 -1.37 2.20 10.05
CA PHE A 69 -0.96 3.53 10.50
C PHE A 69 0.00 4.20 9.51
N LEU A 70 0.99 3.43 9.00
CA LEU A 70 1.93 3.90 7.99
C LEU A 70 1.22 4.26 6.68
N GLU A 71 0.20 3.48 6.26
CA GLU A 71 -0.60 3.80 5.09
C GLU A 71 -1.16 5.22 5.17
N HIS A 72 -1.80 5.60 6.29
CA HIS A 72 -2.33 6.94 6.50
C HIS A 72 -1.22 8.01 6.47
N LEU A 73 -0.12 7.77 7.17
CA LEU A 73 0.94 8.76 7.35
C LEU A 73 1.72 9.07 6.07
N LEU A 74 1.79 8.16 5.10
CA LEU A 74 2.45 8.43 3.83
C LEU A 74 1.74 9.52 3.01
N PHE A 75 0.45 9.76 3.22
CA PHE A 75 -0.31 10.86 2.61
C PHE A 75 -0.17 12.21 3.33
N LYS A 76 0.51 12.27 4.49
CA LYS A 76 0.54 13.48 5.35
C LYS A 76 1.68 14.45 5.04
N GLY A 77 2.55 14.12 4.14
CA GLY A 77 3.55 15.04 3.61
C GLY A 77 4.95 14.49 3.50
N THR A 78 5.71 15.18 2.65
CA THR A 78 7.13 14.98 2.38
C THR A 78 7.87 16.30 2.59
N PRO A 79 9.21 16.34 2.52
CA PRO A 79 9.96 17.60 2.57
C PRO A 79 9.59 18.59 1.45
N THR A 80 8.99 18.12 0.36
CA THR A 80 8.67 18.92 -0.82
C THR A 80 7.17 19.13 -1.05
N ARG A 81 6.30 18.40 -0.35
CA ARG A 81 4.84 18.43 -0.51
C ARG A 81 4.12 18.34 0.83
N THR A 82 3.17 19.21 1.06
CA THR A 82 2.20 19.04 2.14
C THR A 82 1.15 17.97 1.76
N ALA A 83 0.35 17.51 2.73
CA ALA A 83 -0.80 16.63 2.45
C ALA A 83 -1.75 17.22 1.40
N MET A 84 -2.00 18.54 1.47
CA MET A 84 -2.83 19.25 0.51
C MET A 84 -2.19 19.28 -0.90
N ASP A 85 -0.87 19.41 -1.00
CA ASP A 85 -0.16 19.37 -2.29
C ASP A 85 -0.25 18.00 -2.93
N ILE A 86 -0.16 16.92 -2.13
CA ILE A 86 -0.32 15.54 -2.60
C ILE A 86 -1.72 15.33 -3.16
N ALA A 87 -2.77 15.68 -2.41
CA ALA A 87 -4.15 15.55 -2.88
C ALA A 87 -4.40 16.41 -4.12
N ALA A 88 -3.99 17.69 -4.10
CA ALA A 88 -4.18 18.61 -5.21
C ALA A 88 -3.42 18.22 -6.49
N ALA A 89 -2.34 17.43 -6.40
CA ALA A 89 -1.63 16.94 -7.57
C ALA A 89 -2.53 16.03 -8.42
N PHE A 90 -3.27 15.14 -7.79
CA PHE A 90 -4.21 14.24 -8.46
C PHE A 90 -5.52 14.94 -8.84
N ASP A 91 -6.08 15.76 -7.95
CA ASP A 91 -7.32 16.48 -8.21
C ASP A 91 -7.23 17.40 -9.44
N ARG A 92 -6.09 18.08 -9.64
CA ARG A 92 -5.88 18.99 -10.79
C ARG A 92 -5.99 18.30 -12.16
N VAL A 93 -5.68 17.02 -12.22
CA VAL A 93 -5.71 16.23 -13.46
C VAL A 93 -6.94 15.31 -13.52
N GLY A 94 -7.86 15.43 -12.55
CA GLY A 94 -9.03 14.54 -12.46
C GLY A 94 -8.64 13.07 -12.21
N GLY A 95 -7.47 12.86 -11.62
CA GLY A 95 -6.97 11.56 -11.22
C GLY A 95 -7.44 11.18 -9.83
N GLU A 96 -7.17 9.96 -9.45
CA GLU A 96 -7.44 9.41 -8.12
C GLU A 96 -6.20 8.67 -7.60
N SER A 97 -5.94 8.78 -6.31
CA SER A 97 -4.90 8.02 -5.63
C SER A 97 -5.45 7.41 -4.35
N ASN A 98 -4.99 6.23 -4.04
CA ASN A 98 -5.40 5.52 -2.83
C ASN A 98 -4.32 4.52 -2.42
N ALA A 99 -4.51 3.93 -1.24
CA ALA A 99 -3.70 2.83 -0.76
C ALA A 99 -4.59 1.74 -0.14
N GLY A 100 -4.01 0.61 0.15
CA GLY A 100 -4.70 -0.46 0.85
C GLY A 100 -3.72 -1.41 1.50
N THR A 101 -3.91 -1.63 2.79
CA THR A 101 -3.15 -2.57 3.60
C THR A 101 -3.86 -3.91 3.65
N ALA A 102 -3.12 -4.96 3.30
CA ALA A 102 -3.58 -6.33 3.45
C ALA A 102 -2.72 -7.08 4.49
N LYS A 103 -3.03 -8.37 4.70
CA LYS A 103 -2.27 -9.21 5.63
C LYS A 103 -0.81 -9.43 5.19
N GLU A 104 -0.55 -9.54 3.89
CA GLU A 104 0.73 -9.96 3.32
C GLU A 104 1.33 -8.93 2.33
N SER A 105 0.63 -7.84 2.08
CA SER A 105 1.09 -6.79 1.17
C SER A 105 0.41 -5.47 1.44
N THR A 106 1.06 -4.39 1.01
CA THR A 106 0.47 -3.05 0.97
C THR A 106 0.61 -2.50 -0.44
N VAL A 107 -0.40 -1.81 -0.94
CA VAL A 107 -0.39 -1.19 -2.27
C VAL A 107 -0.67 0.30 -2.15
N TYR A 108 0.09 1.10 -2.88
CA TYR A 108 -0.16 2.53 -3.11
C TYR A 108 -0.35 2.71 -4.61
N HIS A 109 -1.47 3.26 -5.02
CA HIS A 109 -1.80 3.33 -6.44
C HIS A 109 -2.43 4.65 -6.82
N ALA A 110 -2.35 4.96 -8.11
CA ALA A 110 -3.05 6.09 -8.70
C ALA A 110 -3.58 5.73 -10.10
N ARG A 111 -4.65 6.40 -10.50
CA ARG A 111 -5.21 6.35 -11.84
C ARG A 111 -5.29 7.75 -12.40
N VAL A 112 -4.66 7.95 -13.56
CA VAL A 112 -4.54 9.25 -14.22
C VAL A 112 -4.66 9.09 -15.75
N LEU A 113 -4.65 10.18 -16.49
CA LEU A 113 -4.44 10.11 -17.94
C LEU A 113 -2.99 9.72 -18.27
N ASP A 114 -2.76 9.18 -19.46
CA ASP A 114 -1.44 8.73 -19.90
C ASP A 114 -0.38 9.84 -19.87
N GLU A 115 -0.77 11.08 -20.18
CA GLU A 115 0.10 12.27 -20.14
C GLU A 115 0.52 12.67 -18.71
N ASP A 116 -0.27 12.28 -17.69
CA ASP A 116 -0.02 12.61 -16.29
C ASP A 116 0.73 11.51 -15.52
N LEU A 117 1.06 10.39 -16.18
CA LEU A 117 1.82 9.31 -15.57
C LEU A 117 3.14 9.76 -14.90
N PRO A 118 3.96 10.64 -15.51
CA PRO A 118 5.19 11.12 -14.87
C PRO A 118 4.94 11.79 -13.51
N MET A 119 3.89 12.59 -13.40
CA MET A 119 3.49 13.23 -12.14
C MET A 119 3.06 12.17 -11.11
N ALA A 120 2.24 11.21 -11.49
CA ALA A 120 1.79 10.15 -10.58
C ALA A 120 2.97 9.31 -10.05
N VAL A 121 3.93 8.95 -10.92
CA VAL A 121 5.18 8.27 -10.53
C VAL A 121 5.97 9.10 -9.54
N GLU A 122 6.15 10.39 -9.81
CA GLU A 122 6.93 11.29 -8.96
C GLU A 122 6.30 11.42 -7.56
N VAL A 123 4.98 11.70 -7.50
CA VAL A 123 4.28 11.90 -6.22
C VAL A 123 4.26 10.62 -5.39
N LEU A 124 3.88 9.48 -5.97
CA LEU A 124 3.85 8.20 -5.24
C LEU A 124 5.25 7.78 -4.77
N THR A 125 6.28 8.00 -5.61
CA THR A 125 7.67 7.72 -5.21
C THR A 125 8.10 8.60 -4.05
N ASP A 126 7.81 9.90 -4.09
CA ASP A 126 8.14 10.85 -3.02
C ASP A 126 7.45 10.45 -1.70
N MET A 127 6.16 10.10 -1.74
CA MET A 127 5.44 9.58 -0.57
C MET A 127 6.12 8.35 0.03
N LEU A 128 6.47 7.37 -0.80
CA LEU A 128 7.07 6.11 -0.34
C LEU A 128 8.50 6.26 0.20
N THR A 129 9.29 7.17 -0.39
CA THR A 129 10.72 7.27 -0.08
C THR A 129 11.08 8.42 0.84
N SER A 130 10.20 9.41 1.01
CA SER A 130 10.53 10.68 1.65
C SER A 130 9.47 11.18 2.65
N SER A 131 8.51 10.33 3.05
CA SER A 131 7.49 10.74 4.03
C SER A 131 8.12 11.19 5.35
N LEU A 132 7.59 12.27 5.90
CA LEU A 132 8.10 12.89 7.14
C LEU A 132 7.77 12.07 8.39
N ILE A 133 6.67 11.31 8.36
CA ILE A 133 6.09 10.64 9.54
C ILE A 133 6.06 11.63 10.72
N ASP A 134 5.37 12.74 10.48
CA ASP A 134 5.32 13.85 11.42
C ASP A 134 4.65 13.45 12.74
N PRO A 135 5.19 13.79 13.92
CA PRO A 135 4.61 13.41 15.21
C PRO A 135 3.21 13.99 15.46
N ASP A 136 2.91 15.20 14.99
CA ASP A 136 1.59 15.83 15.20
C ASP A 136 0.54 15.16 14.27
N GLU A 137 0.93 14.83 13.04
CA GLU A 137 0.08 14.06 12.13
C GLU A 137 -0.15 12.64 12.65
N LEU A 138 0.86 12.02 13.29
CA LEU A 138 0.70 10.70 13.90
C LEU A 138 -0.38 10.73 15.00
N GLU A 139 -0.42 11.76 15.85
CA GLU A 139 -1.46 11.87 16.88
C GLU A 139 -2.84 12.16 16.26
N THR A 140 -2.89 12.95 15.20
CA THR A 140 -4.13 13.21 14.46
C THR A 140 -4.69 11.92 13.84
N GLU A 141 -3.85 11.16 13.12
CA GLU A 141 -4.26 9.91 12.48
C GLU A 141 -4.57 8.81 13.49
N ARG A 142 -3.94 8.79 14.65
CA ARG A 142 -4.33 7.90 15.74
C ARG A 142 -5.81 8.05 16.10
N GLY A 143 -6.30 9.29 16.15
CA GLY A 143 -7.72 9.57 16.38
C GLY A 143 -8.61 8.99 15.27
N VAL A 144 -8.23 9.21 14.01
CA VAL A 144 -8.95 8.71 12.84
C VAL A 144 -9.01 7.17 12.87
N ILE A 145 -7.88 6.50 13.04
CA ILE A 145 -7.82 5.02 13.06
C ILE A 145 -8.67 4.45 14.21
N LEU A 146 -8.67 5.09 15.38
CA LEU A 146 -9.52 4.64 16.49
C LEU A 146 -11.02 4.77 16.18
N GLU A 147 -11.42 5.78 15.40
CA GLU A 147 -12.80 5.91 14.92
C GLU A 147 -13.15 4.88 13.86
N GLU A 148 -12.23 4.58 12.94
CA GLU A 148 -12.40 3.51 11.95
C GLU A 148 -12.59 2.14 12.64
N LEU A 149 -11.73 1.81 13.61
CA LEU A 149 -11.87 0.57 14.39
C LEU A 149 -13.21 0.51 15.15
N ALA A 150 -13.75 1.64 15.59
CA ALA A 150 -15.06 1.68 16.22
C ALA A 150 -16.18 1.43 15.19
N MET A 151 -16.05 1.93 13.97
CA MET A 151 -16.99 1.66 12.87
C MET A 151 -16.98 0.19 12.46
N ASP A 152 -15.79 -0.41 12.32
CA ASP A 152 -15.62 -1.84 12.00
C ASP A 152 -16.24 -2.73 13.10
N ALA A 153 -16.08 -2.34 14.37
CA ALA A 153 -16.70 -3.05 15.50
C ALA A 153 -18.24 -2.97 15.52
N ASP A 154 -18.83 -1.97 14.88
CA ASP A 154 -20.28 -1.82 14.72
C ASP A 154 -20.82 -2.59 13.49
N ASP A 155 -19.94 -3.08 12.58
CA ASP A 155 -20.33 -3.91 11.44
C ASP A 155 -20.29 -5.40 11.81
N PRO A 156 -21.44 -6.09 11.89
CA PRO A 156 -21.48 -7.50 12.28
C PRO A 156 -20.83 -8.43 11.25
N VAL A 157 -20.67 -8.01 9.99
CA VAL A 157 -20.03 -8.82 8.95
C VAL A 157 -18.52 -8.78 9.15
N ASP A 158 -17.95 -7.61 9.39
CA ASP A 158 -16.51 -7.46 9.66
C ASP A 158 -16.12 -8.16 10.94
N VAL A 159 -16.87 -7.96 12.01
CA VAL A 159 -16.68 -8.67 13.28
C VAL A 159 -16.73 -10.19 13.10
N ALA A 160 -17.65 -10.72 12.30
CA ALA A 160 -17.72 -12.17 12.06
C ALA A 160 -16.52 -12.69 11.29
N HIS A 161 -16.03 -11.97 10.27
CA HIS A 161 -14.85 -12.35 9.50
C HIS A 161 -13.58 -12.28 10.35
N GLU A 162 -13.40 -11.25 11.15
CA GLU A 162 -12.25 -11.12 12.04
C GLU A 162 -12.22 -12.24 13.09
N LYS A 163 -13.35 -12.51 13.74
CA LYS A 163 -13.47 -13.60 14.71
C LYS A 163 -13.25 -14.96 14.10
N LEU A 164 -13.72 -15.18 12.86
CA LEU A 164 -13.44 -16.42 12.15
C LEU A 164 -11.93 -16.58 11.90
N ALA A 165 -11.26 -15.53 11.41
CA ALA A 165 -9.81 -15.57 11.17
C ALA A 165 -9.03 -15.81 12.47
N GLU A 166 -9.37 -15.11 13.55
CA GLU A 166 -8.77 -15.27 14.87
C GLU A 166 -8.87 -16.72 15.36
N VAL A 167 -10.07 -17.33 15.29
CA VAL A 167 -10.31 -18.70 15.76
C VAL A 167 -9.64 -19.74 14.88
N MET A 168 -9.67 -19.55 13.54
CA MET A 168 -9.07 -20.50 12.60
C MET A 168 -7.54 -20.49 12.63
N LEU A 169 -6.95 -19.34 12.92
CA LEU A 169 -5.51 -19.10 12.82
C LEU A 169 -4.87 -18.84 14.20
N ASP A 170 -5.44 -19.36 15.23
CA ASP A 170 -5.12 -19.20 16.66
C ASP A 170 -3.65 -18.80 16.93
N GLY A 171 -3.44 -17.56 17.35
CA GLY A 171 -2.11 -17.00 17.63
C GLY A 171 -1.22 -16.73 16.41
N HIS A 172 -1.65 -17.12 15.20
CA HIS A 172 -0.86 -16.83 13.99
C HIS A 172 -1.06 -15.37 13.54
N PRO A 173 0.00 -14.68 13.05
CA PRO A 173 -0.11 -13.29 12.60
C PRO A 173 -1.22 -13.01 11.58
N LEU A 174 -1.52 -13.94 10.70
CA LEU A 174 -2.61 -13.81 9.72
C LEU A 174 -4.01 -13.80 10.36
N GLY A 175 -4.17 -14.22 11.61
CA GLY A 175 -5.43 -14.17 12.36
C GLY A 175 -5.72 -12.80 12.98
N ARG A 176 -4.75 -11.88 13.04
CA ARG A 176 -4.90 -10.58 13.69
C ARG A 176 -5.69 -9.60 12.82
N PRO A 177 -6.46 -8.66 13.38
CA PRO A 177 -7.01 -7.53 12.64
C PRO A 177 -5.93 -6.72 11.92
N ILE A 178 -6.22 -6.21 10.72
CA ILE A 178 -5.25 -5.40 9.96
C ILE A 178 -5.03 -4.06 10.65
N GLY A 179 -6.09 -3.41 11.10
CA GLY A 179 -6.04 -2.12 11.78
C GLY A 179 -5.49 -2.17 13.22
N GLY A 180 -5.14 -3.36 13.71
CA GLY A 180 -4.76 -3.54 15.12
C GLY A 180 -5.97 -3.58 16.05
N THR A 181 -5.75 -3.21 17.31
CA THR A 181 -6.79 -3.04 18.32
C THR A 181 -6.73 -1.63 18.91
N PRO A 182 -7.80 -1.13 19.56
CA PRO A 182 -7.73 0.18 20.21
C PRO A 182 -6.58 0.30 21.22
N GLU A 183 -6.21 -0.78 21.89
CA GLU A 183 -5.09 -0.82 22.83
C GLU A 183 -3.76 -0.70 22.12
N THR A 184 -3.54 -1.46 21.04
CA THR A 184 -2.28 -1.43 20.29
C THR A 184 -2.13 -0.09 19.55
N ILE A 185 -3.19 0.44 18.93
CA ILE A 185 -3.16 1.75 18.25
C ILE A 185 -2.83 2.90 19.23
N ARG A 186 -3.33 2.86 20.47
CA ARG A 186 -2.92 3.84 21.49
C ARG A 186 -1.46 3.70 21.91
N ALA A 187 -0.89 2.51 21.80
CA ALA A 187 0.49 2.20 22.19
C ALA A 187 1.52 2.36 21.05
N VAL A 188 1.08 2.34 19.78
CA VAL A 188 1.97 2.52 18.63
C VAL A 188 2.73 3.85 18.74
N THR A 189 4.05 3.76 18.63
CA THR A 189 4.94 4.92 18.63
C THR A 189 5.42 5.26 17.21
N ARG A 190 5.94 6.46 17.03
CA ARG A 190 6.59 6.86 15.78
C ARG A 190 7.71 5.87 15.40
N ASP A 191 8.48 5.40 16.38
CA ASP A 191 9.59 4.46 16.14
C ASP A 191 9.09 3.10 15.64
N HIS A 192 7.91 2.63 16.07
CA HIS A 192 7.28 1.43 15.52
C HIS A 192 6.93 1.63 14.04
N VAL A 193 6.32 2.78 13.68
CA VAL A 193 5.93 3.09 12.30
C VAL A 193 7.16 3.25 11.40
N VAL A 194 8.17 4.01 11.84
CA VAL A 194 9.44 4.20 11.09
C VAL A 194 10.20 2.87 10.94
N GLY A 195 10.21 2.06 12.01
CA GLY A 195 10.79 0.71 11.96
C GLY A 195 10.09 -0.16 10.91
N HIS A 196 8.76 -0.09 10.83
CA HIS A 196 7.98 -0.81 9.82
C HIS A 196 8.22 -0.27 8.40
N LEU A 197 8.31 1.06 8.22
CA LEU A 197 8.67 1.67 6.94
C LEU A 197 10.01 1.16 6.41
N SER A 198 10.97 0.86 7.29
CA SER A 198 12.26 0.33 6.87
C SER A 198 12.16 -1.04 6.19
N LEU A 199 11.13 -1.84 6.47
CA LEU A 199 10.88 -3.11 5.78
C LEU A 199 10.45 -2.91 4.31
N ILE A 200 9.85 -1.75 4.00
CA ILE A 200 9.43 -1.39 2.64
C ILE A 200 10.65 -1.04 1.77
N HIS A 201 11.71 -0.53 2.38
CA HIS A 201 12.90 -0.03 1.68
C HIS A 201 14.03 -1.07 1.54
N ILE A 202 13.80 -2.32 1.95
CA ILE A 202 14.81 -3.41 1.84
C ILE A 202 14.83 -4.02 0.46
#